data_bc9070170aa6bfaa90dd89406cac1176
#
_entry.id   bc9070170aa6bfaa90dd89406cac1176
#
_cell.length_a   1.000
_cell.length_b   1.000
_cell.length_c   1.000
_cell.angle_alpha   90.00
_cell.angle_beta   90.00
_cell.angle_gamma   90.00
#
_symmetry.space_group_name_H-M   'P 1'
#
loop_
_entity.id
_entity.type
_entity.pdbx_description
1 polymer ?
#
loop_
_entity_poly.entity_id
_entity_poly.type
_entity_poly.pdbx_seq_one_letter_code
_entity_poly.pdbx_strand_id
1 'polypeptide(L)'
;MIIGGIERDFVVHDNDNVKGFFEEYRWLSNFHKAPVYFEGILYPSTENAYQAAKTEDYDTRFRFSIIEPSKSKRLSKELIEPDDWLSRKYDIMFMLCYQKFYRHKDLRELLLQTEGKYLEETNWWSDTYYGVCNGVGENNLGKILMDIRKLIRRNPAYKGFSI
;
A
#
# COMPACT_ATOMS: atom_id res chain seq x y z
N MET A 1 12.52 0.78 17.99
CA MET A 1 13.28 1.02 16.73
C MET A 1 13.42 2.53 16.48
N ILE A 2 14.54 3.00 15.96
CA ILE A 2 14.76 4.44 15.66
C ILE A 2 14.34 4.70 14.22
N ILE A 3 13.32 5.54 14.03
CA ILE A 3 12.81 5.96 12.71
C ILE A 3 12.84 7.48 12.63
N GLY A 4 13.57 8.01 11.64
CA GLY A 4 13.74 9.47 11.49
C GLY A 4 14.39 10.14 12.71
N GLY A 5 15.31 9.45 13.40
CA GLY A 5 16.00 9.94 14.61
C GLY A 5 15.17 9.89 15.91
N ILE A 6 13.96 9.33 15.88
CA ILE A 6 13.08 9.20 17.04
C ILE A 6 12.85 7.73 17.34
N GLU A 7 12.95 7.34 18.61
CA GLU A 7 12.63 5.99 19.04
C GLU A 7 11.11 5.73 18.93
N ARG A 8 10.75 4.59 18.31
CA ARG A 8 9.38 4.16 18.04
C ARG A 8 9.20 2.73 18.57
N ASP A 9 8.86 2.60 19.85
CA ASP A 9 8.73 1.29 20.52
C ASP A 9 7.59 0.44 19.95
N PHE A 10 6.60 1.07 19.32
CA PHE A 10 5.50 0.38 18.67
C PHE A 10 5.85 -0.23 17.30
N VAL A 11 7.02 0.08 16.73
CA VAL A 11 7.54 -0.57 15.51
C VAL A 11 8.28 -1.83 15.91
N VAL A 12 7.75 -2.98 15.52
CA VAL A 12 8.25 -4.30 15.91
C VAL A 12 8.51 -5.15 14.68
N HIS A 13 9.75 -5.57 14.51
CA HIS A 13 10.15 -6.55 13.48
C HIS A 13 10.80 -7.74 14.20
N ASP A 14 10.06 -8.83 14.31
CA ASP A 14 10.51 -10.07 14.97
C ASP A 14 10.15 -11.32 14.15
N ASN A 15 10.23 -12.49 14.73
CA ASN A 15 9.94 -13.75 14.05
C ASN A 15 8.47 -13.87 13.64
N ASP A 16 7.55 -13.30 14.42
CA ASP A 16 6.11 -13.48 14.28
C ASP A 16 5.42 -12.23 13.71
N ASN A 17 6.06 -11.06 13.79
CA ASN A 17 5.42 -9.79 13.48
C ASN A 17 6.28 -8.88 12.61
N VAL A 18 5.62 -8.17 11.70
CA VAL A 18 6.11 -6.95 11.05
C VAL A 18 5.08 -5.86 11.34
N LYS A 19 5.32 -5.08 12.40
CA LYS A 19 4.50 -3.93 12.78
C LYS A 19 5.23 -2.64 12.41
N GLY A 20 4.65 -1.88 11.49
CA GLY A 20 5.27 -0.71 10.88
C GLY A 20 6.13 -1.05 9.67
N PHE A 21 5.75 -0.53 8.51
CA PHE A 21 6.43 -0.79 7.23
C PHE A 21 7.57 0.19 7.01
N PHE A 22 8.64 0.03 7.83
CA PHE A 22 9.84 0.86 7.83
C PHE A 22 11.10 0.00 7.63
N GLU A 23 12.24 0.65 7.45
CA GLU A 23 13.55 0.05 7.33
C GLU A 23 13.55 -1.13 6.32
N GLU A 24 13.96 -2.32 6.72
CA GLU A 24 14.02 -3.51 5.87
C GLU A 24 12.66 -3.95 5.32
N TYR A 25 11.55 -3.50 5.91
CA TYR A 25 10.18 -3.77 5.44
C TYR A 25 9.54 -2.59 4.71
N ARG A 26 10.31 -1.57 4.36
CA ARG A 26 9.81 -0.38 3.64
C ARG A 26 9.10 -0.72 2.33
N TRP A 27 9.46 -1.81 1.70
CA TRP A 27 8.85 -2.29 0.46
C TRP A 27 7.38 -2.71 0.60
N LEU A 28 6.88 -2.98 1.82
CA LEU A 28 5.46 -3.23 2.11
C LEU A 28 4.63 -1.95 1.99
N SER A 29 5.22 -0.79 2.29
CA SER A 29 4.53 0.49 2.26
C SER A 29 4.03 0.86 0.87
N ASN A 30 2.85 1.49 0.80
CA ASN A 30 2.30 2.05 -0.43
C ASN A 30 3.15 3.17 -1.03
N PHE A 31 4.02 3.80 -0.22
CA PHE A 31 4.97 4.83 -0.65
C PHE A 31 6.21 4.27 -1.36
N HIS A 32 6.45 2.97 -1.29
CA HIS A 32 7.55 2.33 -2.00
C HIS A 32 7.36 2.46 -3.51
N LYS A 33 8.43 2.88 -4.21
CA LYS A 33 8.40 3.04 -5.68
C LYS A 33 8.33 1.66 -6.34
N ALA A 34 7.15 1.30 -6.76
CA ALA A 34 6.83 0.10 -7.53
C ALA A 34 5.67 0.45 -8.46
N PRO A 35 5.92 0.67 -9.76
CA PRO A 35 4.91 1.15 -10.68
C PRO A 35 3.69 0.25 -10.79
N VAL A 36 2.51 0.87 -10.76
CA VAL A 36 1.21 0.21 -10.93
C VAL A 36 0.34 1.00 -11.89
N TYR A 37 -0.57 0.31 -12.57
CA TYR A 37 -1.55 0.94 -13.46
C TYR A 37 -2.89 1.16 -12.76
N PHE A 38 -3.50 2.29 -13.04
CA PHE A 38 -4.89 2.53 -12.72
C PHE A 38 -5.54 3.29 -13.87
N GLU A 39 -6.61 2.72 -14.44
CA GLU A 39 -7.38 3.28 -15.56
C GLU A 39 -6.51 3.88 -16.70
N GLY A 40 -5.56 3.08 -17.18
CA GLY A 40 -4.72 3.42 -18.33
C GLY A 40 -3.52 4.31 -18.01
N ILE A 41 -3.36 4.79 -16.78
CA ILE A 41 -2.22 5.62 -16.38
C ILE A 41 -1.27 4.80 -15.50
N LEU A 42 0.04 4.89 -15.79
CA LEU A 42 1.09 4.29 -14.97
C LEU A 42 1.49 5.24 -13.84
N TYR A 43 1.39 4.78 -12.60
CA TYR A 43 1.77 5.55 -11.42
C TYR A 43 3.04 5.00 -10.79
N PRO A 44 3.90 5.84 -10.19
CA PRO A 44 5.18 5.41 -9.63
C PRO A 44 5.05 4.55 -8.37
N SER A 45 3.90 4.59 -7.70
CA SER A 45 3.63 3.82 -6.49
C SER A 45 2.14 3.54 -6.30
N THR A 46 1.83 2.59 -5.43
CA THR A 46 0.44 2.33 -4.98
C THR A 46 -0.21 3.58 -4.39
N GLU A 47 0.54 4.37 -3.60
CA GLU A 47 0.03 5.61 -3.02
C GLU A 47 -0.42 6.62 -4.08
N ASN A 48 0.40 6.84 -5.12
CA ASN A 48 0.04 7.74 -6.22
C ASN A 48 -1.25 7.30 -6.92
N ALA A 49 -1.35 6.02 -7.26
CA ALA A 49 -2.52 5.47 -7.93
C ALA A 49 -3.79 5.54 -7.05
N TYR A 50 -3.65 5.21 -5.77
CA TYR A 50 -4.75 5.28 -4.82
C TYR A 50 -5.28 6.71 -4.62
N GLN A 51 -4.38 7.70 -4.52
CA GLN A 51 -4.79 9.09 -4.39
C GLN A 51 -5.42 9.63 -5.69
N ALA A 52 -4.90 9.22 -6.87
CA ALA A 52 -5.50 9.56 -8.15
C ALA A 52 -6.92 8.98 -8.33
N ALA A 53 -7.20 7.82 -7.73
CA ALA A 53 -8.51 7.18 -7.80
C ALA A 53 -9.65 7.98 -7.12
N LYS A 54 -9.30 8.98 -6.31
CA LYS A 54 -10.26 9.90 -5.65
C LYS A 54 -10.86 10.96 -6.56
N THR A 55 -10.50 10.98 -7.82
CA THR A 55 -11.07 11.89 -8.82
C THR A 55 -11.33 11.15 -10.13
N GLU A 56 -12.31 11.62 -10.91
CA GLU A 56 -12.57 11.11 -12.27
C GLU A 56 -11.94 12.00 -13.36
N ASP A 57 -11.42 13.16 -12.97
CA ASP A 57 -10.76 14.08 -13.89
C ASP A 57 -9.41 13.54 -14.36
N TYR A 58 -9.30 13.29 -15.66
CA TYR A 58 -8.11 12.68 -16.27
C TYR A 58 -6.83 13.51 -16.07
N ASP A 59 -6.91 14.82 -16.24
CA ASP A 59 -5.76 15.72 -16.12
C ASP A 59 -5.24 15.76 -14.69
N THR A 60 -6.16 15.77 -13.72
CA THR A 60 -5.83 15.66 -12.31
C THR A 60 -5.20 14.30 -12.00
N ARG A 61 -5.76 13.19 -12.49
CA ARG A 61 -5.16 11.85 -12.37
C ARG A 61 -3.75 11.80 -12.93
N PHE A 62 -3.55 12.38 -14.11
CA PHE A 62 -2.22 12.41 -14.75
C PHE A 62 -1.19 13.16 -13.89
N ARG A 63 -1.58 14.24 -13.21
CA ARG A 63 -0.68 14.96 -12.29
C ARG A 63 -0.15 14.06 -11.16
N PHE A 64 -0.96 13.12 -10.66
CA PHE A 64 -0.50 12.16 -9.67
C PHE A 64 0.55 11.17 -10.20
N SER A 65 0.61 10.94 -11.50
CA SER A 65 1.58 10.01 -12.10
C SER A 65 3.01 10.55 -12.18
N ILE A 66 3.20 11.87 -12.05
CA ILE A 66 4.48 12.55 -12.23
C ILE A 66 5.03 13.18 -10.93
N ILE A 67 4.42 12.94 -9.79
CA ILE A 67 4.85 13.50 -8.50
C ILE A 67 5.30 12.42 -7.51
N GLU A 68 6.05 12.83 -6.49
CA GLU A 68 6.47 11.94 -5.43
C GLU A 68 5.27 11.47 -4.56
N PRO A 69 5.31 10.25 -3.98
CA PRO A 69 4.21 9.70 -3.18
C PRO A 69 3.78 10.59 -2.01
N SER A 70 4.72 11.25 -1.33
CA SER A 70 4.42 12.17 -0.23
C SER A 70 3.67 13.41 -0.69
N LYS A 71 4.00 13.93 -1.88
CA LYS A 71 3.28 15.05 -2.51
C LYS A 71 1.90 14.62 -2.96
N SER A 72 1.75 13.38 -3.45
CA SER A 72 0.48 12.79 -3.85
C SER A 72 -0.52 12.79 -2.68
N LYS A 73 -0.13 12.28 -1.53
CA LYS A 73 -1.00 12.26 -0.33
C LYS A 73 -1.42 13.67 0.11
N ARG A 74 -0.53 14.65 -0.02
CA ARG A 74 -0.85 16.05 0.33
C ARG A 74 -1.82 16.68 -0.67
N LEU A 75 -1.55 16.50 -1.98
CA LEU A 75 -2.38 17.06 -3.06
C LEU A 75 -3.81 16.52 -3.01
N SER A 76 -3.98 15.24 -2.68
CA SER A 76 -5.30 14.61 -2.63
C SER A 76 -6.26 15.21 -1.59
N LYS A 77 -5.74 15.94 -0.59
CA LYS A 77 -6.58 16.64 0.40
C LYS A 77 -7.40 17.78 -0.20
N GLU A 78 -7.02 18.26 -1.39
CA GLU A 78 -7.73 19.31 -2.13
C GLU A 78 -8.85 18.73 -3.02
N LEU A 79 -8.92 17.40 -3.15
CA LEU A 79 -9.92 16.74 -3.98
C LEU A 79 -11.27 16.60 -3.26
N ILE A 80 -12.33 16.69 -4.02
CA ILE A 80 -13.66 16.26 -3.59
C ILE A 80 -13.77 14.78 -3.95
N GLU A 81 -13.88 13.93 -2.94
CA GLU A 81 -14.02 12.50 -3.15
C GLU A 81 -15.39 12.18 -3.78
N PRO A 82 -15.46 11.21 -4.72
CA PRO A 82 -16.74 10.75 -5.27
C PRO A 82 -17.68 10.24 -4.18
N ASP A 83 -18.99 10.37 -4.39
CA ASP A 83 -20.01 9.95 -3.41
C ASP A 83 -19.90 8.46 -3.03
N ASP A 84 -19.45 7.63 -3.97
CA ASP A 84 -19.27 6.18 -3.78
C ASP A 84 -17.86 5.79 -3.27
N TRP A 85 -17.01 6.77 -2.96
CA TRP A 85 -15.61 6.53 -2.57
C TRP A 85 -15.49 5.57 -1.38
N LEU A 86 -16.30 5.76 -0.36
CA LEU A 86 -16.22 4.94 0.86
C LEU A 86 -16.52 3.47 0.59
N SER A 87 -17.37 3.14 -0.38
CA SER A 87 -17.68 1.77 -0.77
C SER A 87 -16.63 1.14 -1.68
N ARG A 88 -15.84 1.95 -2.40
CA ARG A 88 -14.85 1.49 -3.41
C ARG A 88 -13.42 1.45 -2.91
N LYS A 89 -13.08 2.27 -1.93
CA LYS A 89 -11.68 2.50 -1.52
C LYS A 89 -10.93 1.23 -1.12
N TYR A 90 -11.60 0.27 -0.47
CA TYR A 90 -10.98 -1.00 -0.07
C TYR A 90 -10.63 -1.85 -1.29
N ASP A 91 -11.55 -2.02 -2.22
CA ASP A 91 -11.34 -2.83 -3.42
C ASP A 91 -10.29 -2.22 -4.35
N ILE A 92 -10.26 -0.89 -4.46
CA ILE A 92 -9.21 -0.17 -5.20
C ILE A 92 -7.85 -0.42 -4.56
N MET A 93 -7.73 -0.30 -3.23
CA MET A 93 -6.48 -0.56 -2.52
C MET A 93 -6.04 -2.01 -2.71
N PHE A 94 -6.97 -2.96 -2.57
CA PHE A 94 -6.69 -4.39 -2.79
C PHE A 94 -6.14 -4.63 -4.20
N MET A 95 -6.82 -4.13 -5.24
CA MET A 95 -6.43 -4.28 -6.63
C MET A 95 -5.04 -3.69 -6.92
N LEU A 96 -4.74 -2.50 -6.38
CA LEU A 96 -3.45 -1.85 -6.57
C LEU A 96 -2.31 -2.60 -5.86
N CYS A 97 -2.53 -3.05 -4.61
CA CYS A 97 -1.57 -3.88 -3.88
C CYS A 97 -1.36 -5.24 -4.57
N TYR A 98 -2.45 -5.87 -5.02
CA TYR A 98 -2.37 -7.11 -5.78
C TYR A 98 -1.49 -6.94 -7.02
N GLN A 99 -1.74 -5.89 -7.81
CA GLN A 99 -0.96 -5.57 -8.98
C GLN A 99 0.52 -5.34 -8.64
N LYS A 100 0.83 -4.59 -7.58
CA LYS A 100 2.20 -4.35 -7.10
C LYS A 100 2.95 -5.67 -6.88
N PHE A 101 2.39 -6.60 -6.13
CA PHE A 101 3.07 -7.84 -5.77
C PHE A 101 3.04 -8.91 -6.86
N TYR A 102 2.12 -8.82 -7.82
CA TYR A 102 2.14 -9.73 -8.98
C TYR A 102 3.07 -9.26 -10.10
N ARG A 103 3.20 -7.96 -10.32
CA ARG A 103 4.04 -7.41 -11.40
C ARG A 103 5.51 -7.38 -11.05
N HIS A 104 5.86 -7.14 -9.80
CA HIS A 104 7.24 -7.01 -9.34
C HIS A 104 7.69 -8.33 -8.68
N LYS A 105 8.46 -9.12 -9.43
CA LYS A 105 8.89 -10.47 -9.00
C LYS A 105 9.66 -10.42 -7.68
N ASP A 106 10.58 -9.48 -7.53
CA ASP A 106 11.37 -9.27 -6.31
C ASP A 106 10.49 -8.98 -5.08
N LEU A 107 9.51 -8.09 -5.22
CA LEU A 107 8.56 -7.77 -4.15
C LEU A 107 7.64 -8.96 -3.83
N ARG A 108 7.24 -9.71 -4.84
CA ARG A 108 6.46 -10.94 -4.67
C ARG A 108 7.22 -11.98 -3.84
N GLU A 109 8.49 -12.19 -4.15
CA GLU A 109 9.36 -13.12 -3.42
C GLU A 109 9.55 -12.67 -1.97
N LEU A 110 9.79 -11.37 -1.74
CA LEU A 110 9.88 -10.80 -0.40
C LEU A 110 8.57 -10.99 0.39
N LEU A 111 7.40 -10.77 -0.23
CA LEU A 111 6.12 -10.97 0.43
C LEU A 111 5.92 -12.43 0.84
N LEU A 112 6.30 -13.40 0.00
CA LEU A 112 6.24 -14.82 0.34
C LEU A 112 7.18 -15.18 1.50
N GLN A 113 8.33 -14.54 1.62
CA GLN A 113 9.27 -14.74 2.74
C GLN A 113 8.71 -14.28 4.10
N THR A 114 7.66 -13.46 4.10
CA THR A 114 6.96 -13.08 5.34
C THR A 114 5.94 -14.13 5.79
N GLU A 115 5.91 -15.34 5.19
CA GLU A 115 4.96 -16.39 5.55
C GLU A 115 4.99 -16.69 7.04
N GLY A 116 3.80 -16.76 7.64
CA GLY A 116 3.63 -16.92 9.08
C GLY A 116 3.67 -15.62 9.88
N LYS A 117 4.24 -14.54 9.35
CA LYS A 117 4.27 -13.27 10.08
C LYS A 117 2.94 -12.52 9.98
N TYR A 118 2.54 -11.91 11.08
CA TYR A 118 1.49 -10.90 11.10
C TYR A 118 2.02 -9.59 10.53
N LEU A 119 1.28 -8.98 9.59
CA LEU A 119 1.63 -7.72 8.95
C LEU A 119 0.69 -6.62 9.44
N GLU A 120 1.25 -5.51 9.93
CA GLU A 120 0.48 -4.38 10.45
C GLU A 120 1.05 -3.03 9.98
N GLU A 121 0.20 -2.20 9.39
CA GLU A 121 0.52 -0.80 9.08
C GLU A 121 0.45 0.04 10.36
N THR A 122 1.40 -0.21 11.28
CA THR A 122 1.53 0.59 12.50
C THR A 122 2.00 1.98 12.17
N ASN A 123 1.33 2.99 12.68
CA ASN A 123 1.59 4.38 12.36
C ASN A 123 1.38 5.31 13.57
N TRP A 124 1.76 6.62 13.39
CA TRP A 124 1.58 7.69 14.38
C TRP A 124 0.89 8.94 13.78
N TRP A 125 0.33 8.79 12.57
CA TRP A 125 -0.35 9.87 11.85
C TRP A 125 -1.86 9.68 11.76
N SER A 126 -2.44 8.96 12.72
CA SER A 126 -3.88 8.78 12.93
C SER A 126 -4.62 8.01 11.82
N ASP A 127 -3.92 7.19 11.04
CA ASP A 127 -4.58 6.28 10.11
C ASP A 127 -5.08 5.04 10.88
N THR A 128 -6.35 5.00 11.17
CA THR A 128 -7.02 3.89 11.87
C THR A 128 -7.84 3.01 10.93
N TYR A 129 -7.96 3.36 9.66
CA TYR A 129 -8.65 2.53 8.67
C TYR A 129 -7.69 1.55 7.99
N TYR A 130 -6.64 2.03 7.33
CA TYR A 130 -5.64 1.15 6.73
C TYR A 130 -4.62 0.63 7.72
N GLY A 131 -4.37 1.34 8.79
CA GLY A 131 -3.38 1.00 9.79
C GLY A 131 -3.90 0.90 11.22
N VAL A 132 -2.92 0.91 12.13
CA VAL A 132 -3.10 0.93 13.58
C VAL A 132 -2.29 2.08 14.16
N CYS A 133 -2.96 2.98 14.89
CA CYS A 133 -2.34 4.10 15.57
C CYS A 133 -2.61 4.00 17.08
N ASN A 134 -1.57 3.99 17.89
CA ASN A 134 -1.67 3.83 19.36
C ASN A 134 -2.50 2.60 19.78
N GLY A 135 -2.36 1.48 19.09
CA GLY A 135 -3.07 0.24 19.38
C GLY A 135 -4.53 0.21 18.89
N VAL A 136 -4.99 1.24 18.17
CA VAL A 136 -6.37 1.34 17.65
C VAL A 136 -6.36 1.43 16.14
N GLY A 137 -7.16 0.60 15.47
CA GLY A 137 -7.30 0.61 14.02
C GLY A 137 -7.71 -0.74 13.44
N GLU A 138 -8.16 -0.70 12.19
CA GLU A 138 -8.67 -1.88 11.49
C GLU A 138 -7.58 -2.70 10.79
N ASN A 139 -6.40 -2.09 10.55
CA ASN A 139 -5.30 -2.72 9.83
C ASN A 139 -5.68 -3.30 8.45
N ASN A 140 -6.52 -2.60 7.69
CA ASN A 140 -6.98 -3.10 6.40
C ASN A 140 -5.83 -3.31 5.41
N LEU A 141 -4.77 -2.48 5.44
CA LEU A 141 -3.61 -2.69 4.57
C LEU A 141 -2.87 -3.98 4.93
N GLY A 142 -2.61 -4.24 6.21
CA GLY A 142 -1.97 -5.47 6.65
C GLY A 142 -2.80 -6.72 6.27
N LYS A 143 -4.11 -6.67 6.43
CA LYS A 143 -5.04 -7.74 6.01
C LYS A 143 -4.96 -7.99 4.50
N ILE A 144 -5.02 -6.92 3.69
CA ILE A 144 -4.88 -6.99 2.23
C ILE A 144 -3.57 -7.67 1.84
N LEU A 145 -2.45 -7.28 2.44
CA LEU A 145 -1.14 -7.85 2.14
C LEU A 145 -1.05 -9.33 2.52
N MET A 146 -1.59 -9.73 3.68
CA MET A 146 -1.64 -11.12 4.10
C MET A 146 -2.54 -11.96 3.18
N ASP A 147 -3.66 -11.43 2.70
CA ASP A 147 -4.54 -12.11 1.76
C ASP A 147 -3.91 -12.24 0.37
N ILE A 148 -3.24 -11.21 -0.13
CA ILE A 148 -2.46 -11.27 -1.37
C ILE A 148 -1.35 -12.32 -1.26
N ARG A 149 -0.64 -12.39 -0.13
CA ARG A 149 0.38 -13.43 0.14
C ARG A 149 -0.20 -14.84 -0.01
N LYS A 150 -1.40 -15.09 0.55
CA LYS A 150 -2.10 -16.37 0.41
C LYS A 150 -2.48 -16.67 -1.05
N LEU A 151 -2.97 -15.66 -1.78
CA LEU A 151 -3.34 -15.81 -3.19
C LEU A 151 -2.13 -16.15 -4.05
N ILE A 152 -1.01 -15.45 -3.88
CA ILE A 152 0.24 -15.71 -4.60
C ILE A 152 0.74 -17.14 -4.32
N ARG A 153 0.72 -17.57 -3.06
CA ARG A 153 1.14 -18.91 -2.66
C ARG A 153 0.31 -20.02 -3.34
N ARG A 154 -1.01 -19.80 -3.47
CA ARG A 154 -1.92 -20.77 -4.11
C ARG A 154 -1.76 -20.81 -5.62
N ASN A 155 -1.34 -19.71 -6.25
CA ASN A 155 -1.18 -19.56 -7.69
C ASN A 155 0.23 -19.07 -8.10
N PRO A 156 1.30 -19.83 -7.85
CA PRO A 156 2.66 -19.39 -8.14
C PRO A 156 2.92 -19.21 -9.65
N ALA A 157 2.12 -19.83 -10.52
CA ALA A 157 2.23 -19.75 -11.97
C ALA A 157 1.51 -18.55 -12.60
N TYR A 158 0.84 -17.73 -11.80
CA TYR A 158 0.16 -16.54 -12.32
C TYR A 158 1.20 -15.52 -12.83
N LYS A 159 1.36 -15.48 -14.14
CA LYS A 159 2.29 -14.59 -14.85
C LYS A 159 1.67 -13.20 -15.04
N GLY A 160 1.16 -12.56 -14.00
CA GLY A 160 0.68 -11.19 -14.07
C GLY A 160 -0.24 -10.85 -15.25
N PHE A 161 -1.05 -9.82 -15.16
CA PHE A 161 -1.75 -9.26 -16.32
C PHE A 161 -0.72 -8.83 -17.36
N SER A 162 -0.68 -9.51 -18.50
CA SER A 162 -0.08 -8.94 -19.70
C SER A 162 -0.98 -7.76 -20.10
N ILE A 163 -0.43 -6.57 -20.12
CA ILE A 163 -1.03 -5.39 -20.71
C ILE A 163 -0.56 -5.31 -22.14
#